data_32c096d6cdba58dd41352ce967cd3626
#
_entry.id   32c096d6cdba58dd41352ce967cd3626
#
_cell.length_a   1.000
_cell.length_b   1.000
_cell.length_c   1.000
_cell.angle_alpha   90.00
_cell.angle_beta   90.00
_cell.angle_gamma   90.00
#
_symmetry.space_group_name_H-M   'P 1'
#
loop_
_entity.id
_entity.type
_entity.pdbx_description
1 polymer ?
#
loop_
_entity_poly.entity_id
_entity_poly.type
_entity_poly.pdbx_seq_one_letter_code
_entity_poly.pdbx_strand_id
1 'polypeptide(L)'
;MKHYDFEAVQPRRGTGSMKWAEMEKYDCPEGVIPFSVADMELKVMPEVVDGLKEFLDKSPLGYCNPDERFNAAVCRWERDRHGWDIRPEWLLGAPGVINAFFTAVHAFTAPGDGVLLLTPVYYPMYMAATRNDRQVVGSALINTNGYYTIDFADLEAKAKRPDVKLMILCSPHNPCGRVWTREELEHIGRICLENNVVLFSDEIHSDLILPGY
;
A
#
# COMPACT_ATOMS: atom_id res chain seq x y z
N MET A 1 -19.35 20.97 -17.50
CA MET A 1 -18.33 20.03 -16.97
C MET A 1 -17.30 20.89 -16.23
N LYS A 2 -16.98 20.61 -14.96
CA LYS A 2 -15.89 21.34 -14.27
C LYS A 2 -14.57 21.00 -14.97
N HIS A 3 -13.76 22.02 -15.20
CA HIS A 3 -12.41 21.82 -15.76
C HIS A 3 -11.43 21.67 -14.61
N TYR A 4 -10.67 20.56 -14.61
CA TYR A 4 -9.60 20.32 -13.66
C TYR A 4 -8.25 20.59 -14.36
N ASP A 5 -7.40 21.34 -13.68
CA ASP A 5 -6.05 21.64 -14.17
C ASP A 5 -5.08 20.57 -13.61
N PHE A 6 -4.73 19.62 -14.46
CA PHE A 6 -3.76 18.58 -14.15
C PHE A 6 -2.34 18.91 -14.64
N GLU A 7 -2.11 20.12 -15.12
CA GLU A 7 -0.79 20.58 -15.60
C GLU A 7 -0.13 21.56 -14.62
N ALA A 8 -0.92 22.28 -13.83
CA ALA A 8 -0.42 23.26 -12.88
C ALA A 8 0.17 22.59 -11.63
N VAL A 9 1.49 22.46 -11.63
CA VAL A 9 2.27 22.00 -10.48
C VAL A 9 2.23 23.03 -9.35
N GLN A 10 1.94 22.59 -8.14
CA GLN A 10 1.94 23.43 -6.95
C GLN A 10 3.33 23.47 -6.32
N PRO A 11 3.89 24.66 -6.05
CA PRO A 11 5.17 24.73 -5.34
C PRO A 11 5.02 24.22 -3.92
N ARG A 12 5.86 23.24 -3.53
CA ARG A 12 5.80 22.60 -2.21
C ARG A 12 7.07 22.77 -1.38
N ARG A 13 8.05 23.53 -1.87
CA ARG A 13 9.22 23.92 -1.06
C ARG A 13 8.77 24.78 0.12
N GLY A 14 9.33 24.52 1.30
CA GLY A 14 8.97 25.25 2.53
C GLY A 14 7.58 24.95 3.10
N THR A 15 6.84 23.97 2.56
CA THR A 15 5.49 23.60 3.03
C THR A 15 5.49 22.43 4.03
N GLY A 16 6.66 21.89 4.38
CA GLY A 16 6.78 20.68 5.19
C GLY A 16 6.60 19.38 4.39
N SER A 17 6.53 19.45 3.07
CA SER A 17 6.50 18.27 2.20
C SER A 17 7.76 17.42 2.42
N MET A 18 7.59 16.14 2.79
CA MET A 18 8.69 15.24 3.12
C MET A 18 9.73 15.17 2.00
N LYS A 19 9.30 14.93 0.76
CA LYS A 19 10.23 14.78 -0.37
C LYS A 19 10.99 16.07 -0.71
N TRP A 20 10.37 17.24 -0.52
CA TRP A 20 11.04 18.53 -0.72
C TRP A 20 11.97 18.87 0.44
N ALA A 21 11.58 18.56 1.69
CA ALA A 21 12.45 18.73 2.87
C ALA A 21 13.69 17.82 2.81
N GLU A 22 13.57 16.61 2.26
CA GLU A 22 14.74 15.75 2.03
C GLU A 22 15.70 16.34 1.00
N MET A 23 15.18 16.94 -0.08
CA MET A 23 16.01 17.63 -1.08
C MET A 23 16.82 18.77 -0.46
N GLU A 24 16.19 19.56 0.42
CA GLU A 24 16.84 20.62 1.15
C GLU A 24 17.90 20.08 2.13
N LYS A 25 17.57 19.02 2.87
CA LYS A 25 18.47 18.36 3.81
C LYS A 25 19.75 17.82 3.17
N TYR A 26 19.66 17.33 1.95
CA TYR A 26 20.78 16.75 1.22
C TYR A 26 21.45 17.75 0.25
N ASP A 27 21.12 19.04 0.34
CA ASP A 27 21.66 20.11 -0.49
C ASP A 27 21.66 19.75 -1.99
N CYS A 28 20.53 19.24 -2.44
CA CYS A 28 20.38 18.83 -3.84
C CYS A 28 20.44 20.05 -4.75
N PRO A 29 21.11 19.94 -5.92
CA PRO A 29 21.24 21.04 -6.86
C PRO A 29 19.88 21.62 -7.28
N GLU A 30 19.86 22.92 -7.61
CA GLU A 30 18.68 23.57 -8.16
C GLU A 30 18.25 22.88 -9.47
N GLY A 31 16.94 22.71 -9.67
CA GLY A 31 16.37 22.06 -10.85
C GLY A 31 16.21 20.54 -10.72
N VAL A 32 16.77 19.91 -9.69
CA VAL A 32 16.48 18.49 -9.41
C VAL A 32 15.07 18.32 -8.89
N ILE A 33 14.34 17.34 -9.42
CA ILE A 33 12.96 17.03 -9.05
C ILE A 33 12.95 15.77 -8.19
N PRO A 34 12.27 15.76 -7.02
CA PRO A 34 12.18 14.58 -6.18
C PRO A 34 11.22 13.54 -6.77
N PHE A 35 11.67 12.29 -6.83
CA PHE A 35 10.86 11.12 -7.22
C PHE A 35 10.63 10.15 -6.05
N SER A 36 11.08 10.49 -4.85
CA SER A 36 10.73 9.80 -3.61
C SER A 36 9.30 10.19 -3.20
N VAL A 37 8.60 9.33 -2.51
CA VAL A 37 7.22 9.56 -2.03
C VAL A 37 6.21 9.83 -3.16
N ALA A 38 5.20 9.00 -3.27
CA ALA A 38 4.22 9.01 -4.37
C ALA A 38 3.10 10.06 -4.21
N ASP A 39 3.28 11.11 -3.39
CA ASP A 39 2.32 12.21 -3.31
C ASP A 39 2.41 13.13 -4.53
N MET A 40 1.28 13.60 -5.02
CA MET A 40 1.18 14.40 -6.24
C MET A 40 1.45 15.88 -5.99
N GLU A 41 2.01 16.55 -7.02
CA GLU A 41 2.24 18.00 -7.03
C GLU A 41 1.04 18.79 -7.59
N LEU A 42 -0.07 18.13 -7.88
CA LEU A 42 -1.26 18.73 -8.47
C LEU A 42 -2.19 19.30 -7.41
N LYS A 43 -3.02 20.26 -7.80
CA LYS A 43 -4.08 20.79 -6.94
C LYS A 43 -5.08 19.70 -6.57
N VAL A 44 -5.49 19.73 -5.30
CA VAL A 44 -6.63 18.92 -4.84
C VAL A 44 -7.89 19.36 -5.59
N MET A 45 -8.72 18.40 -5.97
CA MET A 45 -10.00 18.69 -6.65
C MET A 45 -10.87 19.66 -5.81
N PRO A 46 -11.51 20.65 -6.46
CA PRO A 46 -12.34 21.63 -5.77
C PRO A 46 -13.42 21.01 -4.88
N GLU A 47 -14.02 19.89 -5.30
CA GLU A 47 -15.05 19.18 -4.55
C GLU A 47 -14.53 18.68 -3.20
N VAL A 48 -13.29 18.20 -3.15
CA VAL A 48 -12.65 17.74 -1.88
C VAL A 48 -12.40 18.96 -0.98
N VAL A 49 -11.88 20.04 -1.56
CA VAL A 49 -11.61 21.28 -0.81
C VAL A 49 -12.91 21.87 -0.24
N ASP A 50 -13.96 21.95 -1.07
CA ASP A 50 -15.26 22.51 -0.67
C ASP A 50 -15.93 21.63 0.39
N GLY A 51 -15.88 20.32 0.25
CA GLY A 51 -16.39 19.38 1.25
C GLY A 51 -15.68 19.47 2.60
N LEU A 52 -14.34 19.64 2.59
CA LEU A 52 -13.58 19.87 3.82
C LEU A 52 -13.93 21.19 4.51
N LYS A 53 -14.08 22.27 3.74
CA LYS A 53 -14.52 23.58 4.28
C LYS A 53 -15.91 23.47 4.88
N GLU A 54 -16.86 22.87 4.17
CA GLU A 54 -18.22 22.67 4.67
C GLU A 54 -18.25 21.84 5.97
N PHE A 55 -17.39 20.81 6.06
CA PHE A 55 -17.28 20.04 7.29
C PHE A 55 -16.74 20.89 8.44
N LEU A 56 -15.68 21.67 8.23
CA LEU A 56 -15.10 22.54 9.25
C LEU A 56 -16.06 23.63 9.72
N ASP A 57 -16.89 24.16 8.82
CA ASP A 57 -17.89 25.19 9.15
C ASP A 57 -19.03 24.65 10.02
N LYS A 58 -19.33 23.33 9.92
CA LYS A 58 -20.50 22.71 10.58
C LYS A 58 -20.14 21.87 11.80
N SER A 59 -18.89 21.41 11.91
CA SER A 59 -18.53 20.38 12.89
C SER A 59 -17.24 20.74 13.62
N PRO A 60 -17.21 20.62 14.96
CA PRO A 60 -15.95 20.71 15.69
C PRO A 60 -15.06 19.52 15.34
N LEU A 61 -13.74 19.73 15.36
CA LEU A 61 -12.78 18.64 15.27
C LEU A 61 -12.80 17.83 16.58
N GLY A 62 -13.07 16.55 16.48
CA GLY A 62 -13.19 15.65 17.62
C GLY A 62 -12.93 14.21 17.23
N TYR A 63 -13.12 13.29 18.16
CA TYR A 63 -13.04 11.86 17.89
C TYR A 63 -14.23 11.42 17.04
N CYS A 64 -13.94 10.83 15.88
CA CYS A 64 -14.94 10.32 14.94
C CYS A 64 -14.68 8.84 14.66
N ASN A 65 -15.75 8.08 14.53
CA ASN A 65 -15.69 6.72 13.98
C ASN A 65 -16.17 6.75 12.53
N PRO A 66 -15.74 5.81 11.68
CA PRO A 66 -16.36 5.59 10.39
C PRO A 66 -17.87 5.40 10.54
N ASP A 67 -18.66 6.21 9.85
CA ASP A 67 -20.12 6.13 9.86
C ASP A 67 -20.65 5.32 8.65
N GLU A 68 -21.97 5.17 8.58
CA GLU A 68 -22.62 4.44 7.48
C GLU A 68 -22.30 5.06 6.10
N ARG A 69 -22.12 6.38 6.03
CA ARG A 69 -21.80 7.08 4.76
C ARG A 69 -20.38 6.74 4.30
N PHE A 70 -19.43 6.66 5.24
CA PHE A 70 -18.07 6.23 4.98
C PHE A 70 -18.07 4.79 4.47
N ASN A 71 -18.70 3.87 5.21
CA ASN A 71 -18.76 2.47 4.83
C ASN A 71 -19.43 2.25 3.47
N ALA A 72 -20.54 2.95 3.21
CA ALA A 72 -21.24 2.90 1.92
C ALA A 72 -20.38 3.45 0.77
N ALA A 73 -19.57 4.48 1.02
CA ALA A 73 -18.67 5.02 0.00
C ALA A 73 -17.56 4.03 -0.35
N VAL A 74 -16.95 3.36 0.64
CA VAL A 74 -15.93 2.33 0.43
C VAL A 74 -16.51 1.14 -0.32
N CYS A 75 -17.64 0.57 0.15
CA CYS A 75 -18.29 -0.57 -0.51
C CYS A 75 -18.67 -0.26 -1.95
N ARG A 76 -19.17 0.95 -2.21
CA ARG A 76 -19.48 1.39 -3.59
C ARG A 76 -18.21 1.48 -4.45
N TRP A 77 -17.11 2.02 -3.90
CA TRP A 77 -15.85 2.15 -4.63
C TRP A 77 -15.32 0.77 -5.05
N GLU A 78 -15.23 -0.16 -4.09
CA GLU A 78 -14.75 -1.51 -4.35
C GLU A 78 -15.60 -2.24 -5.40
N ARG A 79 -16.92 -2.12 -5.31
CA ARG A 79 -17.83 -2.72 -6.30
C ARG A 79 -17.68 -2.06 -7.67
N ASP A 80 -17.71 -0.72 -7.74
CA ASP A 80 -17.80 0.02 -9.00
C ASP A 80 -16.45 0.10 -9.73
N ARG A 81 -15.32 0.07 -8.98
CA ARG A 81 -13.96 0.17 -9.53
C ARG A 81 -13.26 -1.17 -9.66
N HIS A 82 -13.48 -2.07 -8.73
CA HIS A 82 -12.78 -3.34 -8.65
C HIS A 82 -13.67 -4.57 -8.85
N GLY A 83 -14.99 -4.39 -8.97
CA GLY A 83 -15.94 -5.49 -9.14
C GLY A 83 -16.04 -6.39 -7.91
N TRP A 84 -15.71 -5.86 -6.75
CA TRP A 84 -15.68 -6.62 -5.50
C TRP A 84 -16.77 -6.16 -4.53
N ASP A 85 -17.76 -7.04 -4.32
CA ASP A 85 -18.84 -6.80 -3.37
C ASP A 85 -18.41 -7.14 -1.96
N ILE A 86 -17.93 -6.11 -1.23
CA ILE A 86 -17.59 -6.22 0.18
C ILE A 86 -18.76 -5.79 1.06
N ARG A 87 -18.76 -6.27 2.31
CA ARG A 87 -19.77 -5.93 3.29
C ARG A 87 -19.22 -4.93 4.30
N PRO A 88 -20.06 -3.97 4.81
CA PRO A 88 -19.63 -2.96 5.77
C PRO A 88 -18.98 -3.52 7.05
N GLU A 89 -19.45 -4.69 7.52
CA GLU A 89 -18.90 -5.35 8.69
C GLU A 89 -17.49 -5.96 8.48
N TRP A 90 -16.98 -5.96 7.26
CA TRP A 90 -15.59 -6.34 6.96
C TRP A 90 -14.62 -5.17 7.03
N LEU A 91 -15.17 -3.95 7.14
CA LEU A 91 -14.34 -2.75 7.13
C LEU A 91 -13.75 -2.47 8.51
N LEU A 92 -12.45 -2.33 8.55
CA LEU A 92 -11.72 -1.91 9.74
C LEU A 92 -10.86 -0.69 9.38
N GLY A 93 -11.11 0.44 10.03
CA GLY A 93 -10.35 1.66 9.82
C GLY A 93 -8.96 1.57 10.45
N ALA A 94 -7.93 1.99 9.69
CA ALA A 94 -6.57 2.12 10.18
C ALA A 94 -5.97 3.47 9.73
N PRO A 95 -5.10 4.09 10.54
CA PRO A 95 -4.45 5.36 10.17
C PRO A 95 -3.32 5.13 9.16
N GLY A 96 -3.70 4.70 7.95
CA GLY A 96 -2.80 4.38 6.85
C GLY A 96 -2.36 2.92 6.79
N VAL A 97 -2.02 2.46 5.57
CA VAL A 97 -1.69 1.06 5.27
C VAL A 97 -0.44 0.58 6.02
N ILE A 98 0.56 1.45 6.22
CA ILE A 98 1.74 1.10 7.03
C ILE A 98 1.34 0.63 8.42
N ASN A 99 0.49 1.39 9.12
CA ASN A 99 -0.01 0.98 10.43
C ASN A 99 -0.83 -0.32 10.36
N ALA A 100 -1.59 -0.52 9.29
CA ALA A 100 -2.37 -1.73 9.10
C ALA A 100 -1.48 -2.98 9.02
N PHE A 101 -0.42 -2.99 8.19
CA PHE A 101 0.44 -4.16 8.12
C PHE A 101 1.37 -4.32 9.36
N PHE A 102 1.75 -3.23 10.05
CA PHE A 102 2.40 -3.35 11.36
C PHE A 102 1.47 -4.02 12.39
N THR A 103 0.19 -3.63 12.39
CA THR A 103 -0.82 -4.27 13.25
C THR A 103 -1.03 -5.73 12.87
N ALA A 104 -1.07 -6.05 11.59
CA ALA A 104 -1.19 -7.44 11.12
C ALA A 104 0.00 -8.32 11.59
N VAL A 105 1.24 -7.78 11.57
CA VAL A 105 2.39 -8.47 12.13
C VAL A 105 2.17 -8.81 13.59
N HIS A 106 1.67 -7.89 14.40
CA HIS A 106 1.37 -8.16 15.81
C HIS A 106 0.22 -9.15 16.00
N ALA A 107 -0.83 -9.05 15.18
CA ALA A 107 -2.04 -9.86 15.33
C ALA A 107 -1.83 -11.33 14.93
N PHE A 108 -1.01 -11.59 13.91
CA PHE A 108 -0.90 -12.91 13.29
C PHE A 108 0.43 -13.61 13.51
N THR A 109 1.38 -12.97 14.22
CA THR A 109 2.70 -13.56 14.49
C THR A 109 3.13 -13.34 15.94
N ALA A 110 4.04 -14.17 16.42
CA ALA A 110 4.77 -14.01 17.68
C ALA A 110 6.21 -13.52 17.45
N PRO A 111 6.90 -12.97 18.46
CA PRO A 111 8.34 -12.71 18.37
C PRO A 111 9.12 -13.93 17.94
N GLY A 112 10.00 -13.75 16.96
CA GLY A 112 10.78 -14.83 16.35
C GLY A 112 10.14 -15.47 15.12
N ASP A 113 8.84 -15.30 14.89
CA ASP A 113 8.18 -15.79 13.68
C ASP A 113 8.67 -15.08 12.41
N GLY A 114 8.51 -15.77 11.28
CA GLY A 114 8.86 -15.27 9.95
C GLY A 114 7.71 -14.53 9.28
N VAL A 115 8.03 -13.38 8.68
CA VAL A 115 7.18 -12.64 7.76
C VAL A 115 7.72 -12.79 6.35
N LEU A 116 6.93 -13.42 5.47
CA LEU A 116 7.31 -13.74 4.09
C LEU A 116 7.05 -12.52 3.18
N LEU A 117 8.07 -12.15 2.39
CA LEU A 117 8.05 -11.02 1.49
C LEU A 117 8.60 -11.40 0.11
N LEU A 118 7.99 -10.94 -0.96
CA LEU A 118 8.61 -10.95 -2.30
C LEU A 118 9.60 -9.79 -2.39
N THR A 119 10.88 -10.05 -2.63
CA THR A 119 11.92 -9.03 -2.58
C THR A 119 12.56 -8.75 -3.94
N PRO A 120 12.94 -7.47 -4.26
CA PRO A 120 12.84 -6.27 -3.42
C PRO A 120 11.40 -5.79 -3.27
N VAL A 121 11.06 -5.20 -2.11
CA VAL A 121 9.73 -4.65 -1.83
C VAL A 121 9.85 -3.35 -1.03
N TYR A 122 8.76 -2.64 -0.90
CA TYR A 122 8.65 -1.41 -0.14
C TYR A 122 9.24 -1.55 1.27
N TYR A 123 10.23 -0.71 1.59
CA TYR A 123 11.07 -0.88 2.78
C TYR A 123 10.33 -0.92 4.12
N PRO A 124 9.19 -0.25 4.33
CA PRO A 124 8.46 -0.37 5.59
C PRO A 124 7.94 -1.78 5.88
N MET A 125 7.77 -2.63 4.86
CA MET A 125 7.39 -4.03 5.09
C MET A 125 8.50 -4.83 5.77
N TYR A 126 9.78 -4.56 5.45
CA TYR A 126 10.91 -5.11 6.20
C TYR A 126 10.91 -4.59 7.64
N MET A 127 10.62 -3.28 7.81
CA MET A 127 10.58 -2.66 9.14
C MET A 127 9.45 -3.22 9.99
N ALA A 128 8.32 -3.58 9.40
CA ALA A 128 7.21 -4.20 10.13
C ALA A 128 7.61 -5.52 10.79
N ALA A 129 8.44 -6.32 10.12
CA ALA A 129 9.01 -7.52 10.73
C ALA A 129 10.11 -7.17 11.75
N THR A 130 11.16 -6.47 11.32
CA THR A 130 12.39 -6.30 12.11
C THR A 130 12.22 -5.44 13.35
N ARG A 131 11.35 -4.42 13.32
CA ARG A 131 11.08 -3.56 14.49
C ARG A 131 10.16 -4.20 15.53
N ASN A 132 9.59 -5.34 15.20
CA ASN A 132 8.68 -6.08 16.05
C ASN A 132 9.24 -7.45 16.45
N ASP A 133 10.56 -7.64 16.37
CA ASP A 133 11.25 -8.90 16.72
C ASP A 133 10.78 -10.11 15.88
N ARG A 134 10.37 -9.87 14.62
CA ARG A 134 10.06 -10.92 13.64
C ARG A 134 11.18 -11.02 12.62
N GLN A 135 11.28 -12.18 12.00
CA GLN A 135 12.28 -12.43 10.96
C GLN A 135 11.73 -12.08 9.59
N VAL A 136 12.53 -11.41 8.77
CA VAL A 136 12.22 -11.26 7.34
C VAL A 136 12.59 -12.55 6.62
N VAL A 137 11.60 -13.18 5.98
CA VAL A 137 11.79 -14.32 5.09
C VAL A 137 11.56 -13.81 3.67
N GLY A 138 12.66 -13.46 2.99
CA GLY A 138 12.60 -12.89 1.64
C GLY A 138 12.58 -13.98 0.56
N SER A 139 11.59 -13.98 -0.32
CA SER A 139 11.60 -14.71 -1.58
C SER A 139 11.99 -13.75 -2.70
N ALA A 140 13.18 -13.95 -3.27
CA ALA A 140 13.74 -13.04 -4.24
C ALA A 140 13.03 -13.17 -5.59
N LEU A 141 12.56 -12.04 -6.12
CA LEU A 141 12.03 -11.99 -7.48
C LEU A 141 13.17 -12.18 -8.51
N ILE A 142 12.87 -12.91 -9.56
CA ILE A 142 13.79 -13.11 -10.68
C ILE A 142 13.70 -11.90 -11.61
N ASN A 143 14.80 -11.20 -11.80
CA ASN A 143 14.88 -10.06 -12.72
C ASN A 143 15.47 -10.50 -14.07
N THR A 144 14.68 -10.39 -15.13
CA THR A 144 15.12 -10.61 -16.51
C THR A 144 14.99 -9.31 -17.28
N ASN A 145 16.08 -8.59 -17.45
CA ASN A 145 16.14 -7.32 -18.19
C ASN A 145 15.10 -6.28 -17.72
N GLY A 146 14.91 -6.14 -16.41
CA GLY A 146 13.97 -5.19 -15.82
C GLY A 146 12.56 -5.75 -15.61
N TYR A 147 12.24 -6.93 -16.14
CA TYR A 147 10.98 -7.60 -15.87
C TYR A 147 11.14 -8.60 -14.73
N TYR A 148 10.29 -8.46 -13.70
CA TYR A 148 10.35 -9.27 -12.49
C TYR A 148 9.30 -10.37 -12.49
N THR A 149 9.70 -11.58 -12.14
CA THR A 149 8.82 -12.75 -11.99
C THR A 149 9.01 -13.40 -10.63
N ILE A 150 8.00 -14.16 -10.19
CA ILE A 150 8.03 -14.87 -8.92
C ILE A 150 8.73 -16.22 -9.13
N ASP A 151 9.69 -16.54 -8.25
CA ASP A 151 10.18 -17.92 -8.08
C ASP A 151 9.21 -18.65 -7.14
N PHE A 152 8.23 -19.32 -7.73
CA PHE A 152 7.21 -20.03 -6.98
C PHE A 152 7.76 -21.22 -6.21
N ALA A 153 8.84 -21.86 -6.68
CA ALA A 153 9.49 -22.96 -5.97
C ALA A 153 10.15 -22.45 -4.67
N ASP A 154 10.84 -21.32 -4.74
CA ASP A 154 11.44 -20.67 -3.57
C ASP A 154 10.37 -20.14 -2.62
N LEU A 155 9.32 -19.50 -3.14
CA LEU A 155 8.19 -18.98 -2.35
C LEU A 155 7.52 -20.10 -1.55
N GLU A 156 7.19 -21.21 -2.21
CA GLU A 156 6.56 -22.37 -1.58
C GLU A 156 7.46 -23.03 -0.53
N ALA A 157 8.75 -23.20 -0.85
CA ALA A 157 9.72 -23.75 0.10
C ALA A 157 9.81 -22.89 1.38
N LYS A 158 9.73 -21.55 1.25
CA LYS A 158 9.74 -20.62 2.38
C LYS A 158 8.44 -20.61 3.15
N ALA A 159 7.30 -20.70 2.46
CA ALA A 159 5.99 -20.79 3.10
C ALA A 159 5.83 -22.07 3.94
N LYS A 160 6.49 -23.17 3.56
CA LYS A 160 6.50 -24.45 4.30
C LYS A 160 7.27 -24.39 5.62
N ARG A 161 8.04 -23.37 5.88
CA ARG A 161 8.77 -23.22 7.15
C ARG A 161 7.77 -23.07 8.30
N PRO A 162 7.95 -23.80 9.40
CA PRO A 162 7.00 -23.81 10.51
C PRO A 162 6.94 -22.48 11.28
N ASP A 163 7.98 -21.65 11.14
CA ASP A 163 8.07 -20.31 11.74
C ASP A 163 7.43 -19.21 10.86
N VAL A 164 7.12 -19.46 9.60
CA VAL A 164 6.46 -18.49 8.72
C VAL A 164 4.95 -18.47 8.97
N LYS A 165 4.41 -17.33 9.37
CA LYS A 165 2.99 -17.16 9.78
C LYS A 165 2.23 -16.15 8.96
N LEU A 166 2.93 -15.16 8.39
CA LEU A 166 2.34 -14.05 7.66
C LEU A 166 3.12 -13.83 6.37
N MET A 167 2.41 -13.61 5.27
CA MET A 167 2.96 -13.03 4.05
C MET A 167 2.38 -11.63 3.88
N ILE A 168 3.23 -10.63 3.63
CA ILE A 168 2.80 -9.30 3.19
C ILE A 168 3.10 -9.20 1.70
N LEU A 169 2.03 -9.17 0.90
CA LEU A 169 2.06 -9.03 -0.55
C LEU A 169 1.84 -7.56 -0.92
N CYS A 170 2.69 -7.01 -1.77
CA CYS A 170 2.51 -5.71 -2.40
C CYS A 170 1.92 -5.90 -3.80
N SER A 171 0.73 -5.37 -4.08
CA SER A 171 0.01 -5.56 -5.35
C SER A 171 -0.84 -4.33 -5.71
N PRO A 172 -0.48 -3.52 -6.69
CA PRO A 172 0.75 -3.54 -7.54
C PRO A 172 2.05 -3.44 -6.75
N HIS A 173 3.10 -4.09 -7.26
CA HIS A 173 4.35 -4.31 -6.50
C HIS A 173 5.33 -3.13 -6.58
N ASN A 174 5.59 -2.51 -5.47
CA ASN A 174 6.58 -1.46 -5.31
C ASN A 174 7.91 -2.05 -4.75
N PRO A 175 9.11 -1.85 -5.36
CA PRO A 175 9.40 -0.85 -6.41
C PRO A 175 9.39 -1.38 -7.85
N CYS A 176 9.08 -2.65 -8.08
CA CYS A 176 9.28 -3.27 -9.40
C CYS A 176 8.21 -2.90 -10.43
N GLY A 177 7.11 -2.22 -10.03
CA GLY A 177 6.04 -1.81 -10.92
C GLY A 177 5.23 -2.96 -11.52
N ARG A 178 5.29 -4.17 -10.92
CA ARG A 178 4.52 -5.33 -11.40
C ARG A 178 3.07 -5.26 -10.96
N VAL A 179 2.17 -5.46 -11.90
CA VAL A 179 0.80 -5.89 -11.64
C VAL A 179 0.80 -7.41 -11.78
N TRP A 180 0.49 -8.11 -10.69
CA TRP A 180 0.46 -9.57 -10.70
C TRP A 180 -0.74 -10.07 -11.48
N THR A 181 -0.55 -11.12 -12.28
CA THR A 181 -1.67 -11.73 -13.02
C THR A 181 -2.60 -12.47 -12.06
N ARG A 182 -3.83 -12.77 -12.51
CA ARG A 182 -4.77 -13.58 -11.74
C ARG A 182 -4.16 -14.94 -11.36
N GLU A 183 -3.47 -15.58 -12.28
CA GLU A 183 -2.85 -16.89 -12.08
C GLU A 183 -1.73 -16.82 -11.04
N GLU A 184 -0.92 -15.74 -11.08
CA GLU A 184 0.12 -15.49 -10.06
C GLU A 184 -0.52 -15.28 -8.68
N LEU A 185 -1.57 -14.47 -8.57
CA LEU A 185 -2.29 -14.20 -7.32
C LEU A 185 -2.98 -15.45 -6.77
N GLU A 186 -3.64 -16.24 -7.61
CA GLU A 186 -4.27 -17.50 -7.22
C GLU A 186 -3.21 -18.52 -6.74
N HIS A 187 -2.03 -18.54 -7.36
CA HIS A 187 -0.94 -19.40 -6.94
C HIS A 187 -0.38 -18.98 -5.57
N ILE A 188 -0.15 -17.67 -5.35
CA ILE A 188 0.25 -17.14 -4.04
C ILE A 188 -0.79 -17.52 -2.98
N GLY A 189 -2.07 -17.26 -3.25
CA GLY A 189 -3.16 -17.55 -2.33
C GLY A 189 -3.22 -19.03 -1.94
N ARG A 190 -3.04 -19.93 -2.91
CA ARG A 190 -3.00 -21.37 -2.68
C ARG A 190 -1.81 -21.77 -1.80
N ILE A 191 -0.60 -21.27 -2.10
CA ILE A 191 0.60 -21.53 -1.27
C ILE A 191 0.36 -21.08 0.16
N CYS A 192 -0.18 -19.90 0.38
CA CYS A 192 -0.47 -19.39 1.71
C CYS A 192 -1.50 -20.26 2.43
N LEU A 193 -2.59 -20.62 1.77
CA LEU A 193 -3.67 -21.44 2.34
C LEU A 193 -3.19 -22.84 2.74
N GLU A 194 -2.47 -23.52 1.85
CA GLU A 194 -1.96 -24.89 2.07
C GLU A 194 -0.92 -24.97 3.20
N ASN A 195 -0.23 -23.84 3.49
CA ASN A 195 0.79 -23.77 4.53
C ASN A 195 0.36 -23.02 5.80
N ASN A 196 -0.93 -22.67 5.93
CA ASN A 196 -1.48 -21.91 7.06
C ASN A 196 -0.77 -20.56 7.29
N VAL A 197 -0.34 -19.91 6.22
CA VAL A 197 0.22 -18.56 6.22
C VAL A 197 -0.90 -17.55 5.97
N VAL A 198 -1.05 -16.58 6.86
CA VAL A 198 -1.99 -15.47 6.64
C VAL A 198 -1.47 -14.59 5.53
N LEU A 199 -2.32 -14.25 4.55
CA LEU A 199 -1.96 -13.34 3.46
C LEU A 199 -2.53 -11.94 3.74
N PHE A 200 -1.66 -10.96 3.94
CA PHE A 200 -1.98 -9.53 3.94
C PHE A 200 -1.63 -8.95 2.58
N SER A 201 -2.63 -8.47 1.83
CA SER A 201 -2.42 -7.82 0.54
C SER A 201 -2.45 -6.29 0.72
N ASP A 202 -1.33 -5.64 0.43
CA ASP A 202 -1.24 -4.17 0.34
C ASP A 202 -1.55 -3.76 -1.09
N GLU A 203 -2.73 -3.18 -1.29
CA GLU A 203 -3.28 -2.79 -2.59
C GLU A 203 -3.41 -1.26 -2.72
N ILE A 204 -2.61 -0.49 -1.99
CA ILE A 204 -2.68 0.97 -1.97
C ILE A 204 -2.52 1.61 -3.37
N HIS A 205 -1.92 0.91 -4.31
CA HIS A 205 -1.71 1.36 -5.69
C HIS A 205 -2.74 0.81 -6.69
N SER A 206 -3.74 0.04 -6.26
CA SER A 206 -4.68 -0.66 -7.17
C SER A 206 -5.48 0.25 -8.10
N ASP A 207 -5.80 1.47 -7.65
CA ASP A 207 -6.50 2.47 -8.46
C ASP A 207 -5.63 3.13 -9.56
N LEU A 208 -4.32 2.90 -9.54
CA LEU A 208 -3.35 3.55 -10.42
C LEU A 208 -2.80 2.60 -11.51
N ILE A 209 -3.48 1.50 -11.77
CA ILE A 209 -3.11 0.57 -12.84
C ILE A 209 -3.35 1.23 -14.19
N LEU A 210 -2.31 1.23 -15.04
CA LEU A 210 -2.39 1.80 -16.38
C LEU A 210 -3.24 0.92 -17.32
N PRO A 211 -3.90 1.51 -18.33
CA PRO A 211 -4.67 0.73 -19.31
C PRO A 211 -3.83 -0.35 -19.99
N GLY A 212 -4.36 -1.57 -20.07
CA GLY A 212 -3.71 -2.70 -20.73
C GLY A 212 -2.96 -3.67 -19.78
N TYR A 213 -3.08 -3.43 -18.48
CA TYR A 213 -2.52 -4.30 -17.43
C TYR A 213 -3.61 -4.86 -16.52
#